data_ae2231e88793cca86133e533cc8462e3
#
_entry.id   ae2231e88793cca86133e533cc8462e3
#
_cell.length_a   1.000
_cell.length_b   1.000
_cell.length_c   1.000
_cell.angle_alpha   90.00
_cell.angle_beta   90.00
_cell.angle_gamma   90.00
#
_symmetry.space_group_name_H-M   'P 1'
#
loop_
_entity.id
_entity.type
_entity.pdbx_description
1 polymer ?
#
loop_
_entity_poly.entity_id
_entity_poly.type
_entity_poly.pdbx_seq_one_letter_code
_entity_poly.pdbx_strand_id
1 'polypeptide(L)'
;MFRPDLNAARMKDSCERLEMPVYPEDKWVEAVAKTVEANAAWVPPFGSGATLYVRPYMFGSNPVIGVKPADEYQFRVLTTPVGPYFKGGAKPITIKVSDFDRAAPHGTGHIKAGLNYAMSLHAIMTAHEEGYAENMYLDPATRTKVEETGGANFIFITKDGKFVTPKSNSILPSITRRSLMVVAKEYLGLEVEEREVLFDEVKDFAECGLCGTAAVISPVGKINDHGKEICFPSGMETVSYTHLRAHETTLH
;
A
#
# COMPACT_ATOMS: atom_id res chain seq x y z
N MET A 1 16.53 -4.55 -5.30
CA MET A 1 15.32 -4.71 -4.44
C MET A 1 15.46 -3.82 -3.22
N PHE A 2 14.41 -3.10 -2.87
CA PHE A 2 14.42 -2.19 -1.73
C PHE A 2 13.90 -2.89 -0.48
N ARG A 3 14.68 -2.89 0.61
CA ARG A 3 14.35 -3.43 1.93
C ARG A 3 13.67 -4.82 1.90
N PRO A 4 14.29 -5.83 1.26
CA PRO A 4 13.75 -7.20 1.28
C PRO A 4 13.68 -7.79 2.69
N ASP A 5 14.58 -7.37 3.59
CA ASP A 5 14.59 -7.70 5.01
C ASP A 5 13.29 -7.35 5.71
N LEU A 6 12.78 -6.13 5.51
CA LEU A 6 11.51 -5.68 6.11
C LEU A 6 10.30 -6.40 5.50
N ASN A 7 10.38 -6.79 4.22
CA ASN A 7 9.32 -7.59 3.60
C ASN A 7 9.29 -9.01 4.17
N ALA A 8 10.46 -9.61 4.43
CA ALA A 8 10.58 -10.91 5.08
C ALA A 8 10.01 -10.87 6.51
N ALA A 9 10.41 -9.88 7.32
CA ALA A 9 9.89 -9.67 8.67
C ALA A 9 8.37 -9.51 8.68
N ARG A 10 7.81 -8.70 7.77
CA ARG A 10 6.35 -8.55 7.66
C ARG A 10 5.64 -9.84 7.25
N MET A 11 6.26 -10.69 6.42
CA MET A 11 5.71 -12.00 6.10
C MET A 11 5.68 -12.91 7.32
N LYS A 12 6.74 -12.87 8.16
CA LYS A 12 6.76 -13.56 9.45
C LYS A 12 5.56 -13.16 10.31
N ASP A 13 5.36 -11.85 10.55
CA ASP A 13 4.22 -11.34 11.33
C ASP A 13 2.87 -11.83 10.77
N SER A 14 2.75 -11.86 9.43
CA SER A 14 1.54 -12.34 8.76
C SER A 14 1.33 -13.85 8.94
N CYS A 15 2.39 -14.64 8.88
CA CYS A 15 2.34 -16.09 9.10
C CYS A 15 1.95 -16.40 10.55
N GLU A 16 2.58 -15.76 11.53
CA GLU A 16 2.27 -15.92 12.95
C GLU A 16 0.80 -15.62 13.25
N ARG A 17 0.26 -14.51 12.69
CA ARG A 17 -1.15 -14.15 12.88
C ARG A 17 -2.14 -15.13 12.25
N LEU A 18 -1.73 -15.85 11.20
CA LEU A 18 -2.55 -16.83 10.49
C LEU A 18 -2.28 -18.28 10.90
N GLU A 19 -1.55 -18.50 11.99
CA GLU A 19 -1.17 -19.84 12.48
C GLU A 19 -0.42 -20.66 11.40
N MET A 20 0.40 -19.98 10.59
CA MET A 20 1.24 -20.59 9.56
C MET A 20 2.68 -20.70 10.06
N PRO A 21 3.45 -21.70 9.63
CA PRO A 21 4.87 -21.78 9.99
C PRO A 21 5.62 -20.57 9.43
N VAL A 22 6.59 -20.09 10.21
CA VAL A 22 7.46 -18.98 9.77
C VAL A 22 8.52 -19.52 8.83
N TYR A 23 8.60 -18.94 7.61
CA TYR A 23 9.73 -19.19 6.71
C TYR A 23 10.90 -18.30 7.15
N PRO A 24 12.13 -18.85 7.33
CA PRO A 24 13.28 -18.09 7.83
C PRO A 24 13.58 -16.86 6.98
N GLU A 25 13.77 -15.70 7.62
CA GLU A 25 13.93 -14.41 6.94
C GLU A 25 15.14 -14.37 6.00
N ASP A 26 16.27 -14.95 6.41
CA ASP A 26 17.47 -15.07 5.57
C ASP A 26 17.22 -15.93 4.33
N LYS A 27 16.50 -17.04 4.47
CA LYS A 27 16.10 -17.92 3.37
C LYS A 27 15.08 -17.25 2.45
N TRP A 28 14.19 -16.43 3.02
CA TRP A 28 13.25 -15.64 2.24
C TRP A 28 13.98 -14.66 1.31
N VAL A 29 14.95 -13.91 1.86
CA VAL A 29 15.77 -12.96 1.08
C VAL A 29 16.60 -13.69 0.02
N GLU A 30 17.23 -14.82 0.38
CA GLU A 30 17.98 -15.66 -0.56
C GLU A 30 17.11 -16.17 -1.71
N ALA A 31 15.93 -16.70 -1.42
CA ALA A 31 15.00 -17.24 -2.43
C ALA A 31 14.53 -16.15 -3.39
N VAL A 32 14.21 -14.96 -2.88
CA VAL A 32 13.81 -13.82 -3.70
C VAL A 32 14.96 -13.36 -4.59
N ALA A 33 16.17 -13.24 -4.06
CA ALA A 33 17.36 -12.86 -4.82
C ALA A 33 17.64 -13.85 -5.97
N LYS A 34 17.67 -15.15 -5.67
CA LYS A 34 17.85 -16.20 -6.68
C LYS A 34 16.75 -16.22 -7.75
N THR A 35 15.50 -15.94 -7.35
CA THR A 35 14.41 -15.87 -8.33
C THR A 35 14.59 -14.70 -9.30
N VAL A 36 14.98 -13.52 -8.80
CA VAL A 36 15.27 -12.36 -9.66
C VAL A 36 16.45 -12.64 -10.58
N GLU A 37 17.52 -13.23 -10.05
CA GLU A 37 18.71 -13.59 -10.81
C GLU A 37 18.38 -14.59 -11.94
N ALA A 38 17.61 -15.63 -11.65
CA ALA A 38 17.15 -16.60 -12.64
C ALA A 38 16.23 -15.99 -13.72
N ASN A 39 15.61 -14.85 -13.45
CA ASN A 39 14.72 -14.12 -14.35
C ASN A 39 15.32 -12.79 -14.83
N ALA A 40 16.64 -12.60 -14.77
CA ALA A 40 17.31 -11.35 -15.12
C ALA A 40 16.97 -10.87 -16.54
N ALA A 41 16.80 -11.80 -17.49
CA ALA A 41 16.42 -11.47 -18.87
C ALA A 41 15.02 -10.84 -19.00
N TRP A 42 14.17 -10.98 -17.99
CA TRP A 42 12.79 -10.43 -17.95
C TRP A 42 12.71 -9.11 -17.19
N VAL A 43 13.82 -8.62 -16.64
CA VAL A 43 13.87 -7.31 -16.01
C VAL A 43 13.71 -6.24 -17.08
N PRO A 44 12.65 -5.40 -17.02
CA PRO A 44 12.44 -4.36 -18.02
C PRO A 44 13.61 -3.38 -18.08
N PRO A 45 13.96 -2.89 -19.28
CA PRO A 45 15.03 -1.91 -19.43
C PRO A 45 14.78 -0.62 -18.65
N PHE A 46 15.85 -0.03 -18.13
CA PHE A 46 15.76 1.27 -17.47
C PHE A 46 15.14 2.32 -18.43
N GLY A 47 14.25 3.15 -17.93
CA GLY A 47 13.55 4.17 -18.73
C GLY A 47 12.32 3.68 -19.49
N SER A 48 12.02 2.35 -19.49
CA SER A 48 10.82 1.81 -20.15
C SER A 48 9.51 2.15 -19.40
N GLY A 49 9.59 2.62 -18.15
CA GLY A 49 8.43 2.83 -17.27
C GLY A 49 7.84 1.54 -16.70
N ALA A 50 8.41 0.38 -17.04
CA ALA A 50 8.02 -0.92 -16.51
C ALA A 50 9.02 -1.42 -15.45
N THR A 51 8.59 -2.32 -14.58
CA THR A 51 9.40 -2.93 -13.53
C THR A 51 9.16 -4.43 -13.45
N LEU A 52 10.09 -5.18 -12.85
CA LEU A 52 9.87 -6.58 -12.50
C LEU A 52 9.17 -6.64 -11.14
N TYR A 53 7.89 -7.01 -11.13
CA TYR A 53 7.15 -7.25 -9.90
C TYR A 53 7.55 -8.62 -9.32
N VAL A 54 7.89 -8.64 -8.04
CA VAL A 54 8.30 -9.87 -7.32
C VAL A 54 7.30 -10.12 -6.20
N ARG A 55 6.66 -11.30 -6.21
CA ARG A 55 5.64 -11.69 -5.23
C ARG A 55 6.03 -12.97 -4.52
N PRO A 56 6.68 -12.91 -3.38
CA PRO A 56 6.78 -14.03 -2.47
C PRO A 56 5.42 -14.26 -1.79
N TYR A 57 5.00 -15.52 -1.68
CA TYR A 57 3.75 -15.89 -1.03
C TYR A 57 3.82 -17.29 -0.45
N MET A 58 2.98 -17.54 0.54
CA MET A 58 2.87 -18.81 1.24
C MET A 58 1.41 -19.21 1.39
N PHE A 59 1.12 -20.50 1.27
CA PHE A 59 -0.23 -21.04 1.40
C PHE A 59 -0.19 -22.48 1.88
N GLY A 60 -1.29 -22.94 2.52
CA GLY A 60 -1.49 -24.35 2.86
C GLY A 60 -1.75 -25.18 1.60
N SER A 61 -1.08 -26.32 1.47
CA SER A 61 -1.11 -27.14 0.25
C SER A 61 -1.77 -28.51 0.41
N ASN A 62 -2.02 -28.97 1.64
CA ASN A 62 -2.71 -30.21 1.87
C ASN A 62 -4.25 -30.07 1.77
N PRO A 63 -4.98 -31.12 1.39
CA PRO A 63 -6.45 -31.11 1.36
C PRO A 63 -7.01 -31.10 2.79
N VAL A 64 -7.71 -30.02 3.16
CA VAL A 64 -8.37 -29.85 4.48
C VAL A 64 -9.78 -29.34 4.25
N ILE A 65 -10.77 -29.97 4.87
CA ILE A 65 -12.16 -29.52 4.85
C ILE A 65 -12.50 -28.70 6.10
N GLY A 66 -11.91 -29.05 7.24
CA GLY A 66 -12.15 -28.38 8.51
C GLY A 66 -11.49 -27.00 8.62
N VAL A 67 -12.03 -26.15 9.48
CA VAL A 67 -11.41 -24.85 9.83
C VAL A 67 -10.29 -25.10 10.84
N LYS A 68 -9.09 -25.34 10.34
CA LYS A 68 -7.86 -25.52 11.12
C LYS A 68 -6.66 -25.09 10.29
N PRO A 69 -5.48 -24.85 10.91
CA PRO A 69 -4.23 -24.69 10.16
C PRO A 69 -3.97 -25.90 9.25
N ALA A 70 -3.33 -25.67 8.12
CA ALA A 70 -2.89 -26.75 7.24
C ALA A 70 -1.75 -27.54 7.88
N ASP A 71 -1.56 -28.80 7.45
CA ASP A 71 -0.46 -29.65 7.90
C ASP A 71 0.77 -29.51 7.00
N GLU A 72 0.57 -29.01 5.76
CA GLU A 72 1.62 -28.75 4.77
C GLU A 72 1.48 -27.36 4.16
N TYR A 73 2.60 -26.70 3.91
CA TYR A 73 2.66 -25.36 3.34
C TYR A 73 3.67 -25.28 2.20
N GLN A 74 3.42 -24.38 1.28
CA GLN A 74 4.36 -24.06 0.21
C GLN A 74 4.71 -22.57 0.25
N PHE A 75 6.01 -22.27 0.24
CA PHE A 75 6.55 -20.95 -0.04
C PHE A 75 6.94 -20.85 -1.51
N ARG A 76 6.46 -19.84 -2.21
CA ARG A 76 6.75 -19.62 -3.63
C ARG A 76 7.10 -18.16 -3.89
N VAL A 77 7.87 -17.93 -4.95
CA VAL A 77 8.17 -16.58 -5.46
C VAL A 77 7.76 -16.52 -6.92
N LEU A 78 6.88 -15.57 -7.25
CA LEU A 78 6.44 -15.27 -8.60
C LEU A 78 7.09 -13.96 -9.06
N THR A 79 7.55 -13.90 -10.31
CA THR A 79 8.00 -12.66 -10.96
C THR A 79 7.21 -12.41 -12.25
N THR A 80 6.94 -11.13 -12.54
CA THR A 80 6.29 -10.72 -13.79
C THR A 80 6.65 -9.26 -14.12
N PRO A 81 6.95 -8.93 -15.39
CA PRO A 81 7.04 -7.54 -15.82
C PRO A 81 5.67 -6.85 -15.69
N VAL A 82 5.66 -5.65 -15.15
CA VAL A 82 4.45 -4.85 -14.97
C VAL A 82 4.68 -3.40 -15.40
N GLY A 83 3.64 -2.77 -15.95
CA GLY A 83 3.59 -1.34 -16.19
C GLY A 83 3.18 -0.56 -14.94
N PRO A 84 2.89 0.76 -15.09
CA PRO A 84 2.42 1.60 -14.01
C PRO A 84 1.14 1.06 -13.36
N TYR A 85 1.04 1.16 -12.04
CA TYR A 85 -0.11 0.65 -11.26
C TYR A 85 -1.42 1.33 -11.65
N PHE A 86 -1.42 2.66 -11.74
CA PHE A 86 -2.56 3.42 -12.27
C PHE A 86 -2.36 3.73 -13.76
N LYS A 87 -3.40 3.49 -14.58
CA LYS A 87 -3.35 3.65 -16.04
C LYS A 87 -3.00 5.06 -16.52
N GLY A 88 -3.20 6.08 -15.71
CA GLY A 88 -2.84 7.48 -16.00
C GLY A 88 -1.37 7.83 -15.75
N GLY A 89 -0.56 6.90 -15.24
CA GLY A 89 0.80 7.18 -14.78
C GLY A 89 0.79 8.12 -13.58
N ALA A 90 1.56 9.20 -13.65
CA ALA A 90 1.71 10.16 -12.56
C ALA A 90 0.59 11.24 -12.48
N LYS A 91 -0.51 11.10 -13.23
CA LYS A 91 -1.64 12.03 -13.15
C LYS A 91 -2.42 11.86 -11.85
N PRO A 92 -2.95 12.96 -11.27
CA PRO A 92 -3.80 12.88 -10.10
C PRO A 92 -5.03 11.99 -10.36
N ILE A 93 -5.30 11.08 -9.43
CA ILE A 93 -6.45 10.17 -9.50
C ILE A 93 -7.64 10.74 -8.72
N THR A 94 -8.83 10.27 -9.07
CA THR A 94 -10.05 10.52 -8.32
C THR A 94 -10.47 9.23 -7.61
N ILE A 95 -10.76 9.33 -6.33
CA ILE A 95 -11.19 8.21 -5.48
C ILE A 95 -12.53 8.53 -4.83
N LYS A 96 -13.21 7.52 -4.31
CA LYS A 96 -14.46 7.70 -3.53
C LYS A 96 -14.31 7.14 -2.12
N VAL A 97 -15.11 7.67 -1.19
CA VAL A 97 -15.29 7.05 0.14
C VAL A 97 -16.14 5.80 -0.02
N SER A 98 -15.69 4.70 0.53
CA SER A 98 -16.38 3.40 0.47
C SER A 98 -17.47 3.30 1.54
N ASP A 99 -18.61 2.70 1.18
CA ASP A 99 -19.65 2.28 2.11
C ASP A 99 -19.31 0.97 2.81
N PHE A 100 -18.34 0.23 2.26
CA PHE A 100 -17.88 -1.05 2.80
C PHE A 100 -16.67 -0.87 3.71
N ASP A 101 -16.50 -1.81 4.63
CA ASP A 101 -15.31 -1.88 5.46
C ASP A 101 -14.21 -2.70 4.76
N ARG A 102 -12.95 -2.30 4.95
CA ARG A 102 -11.80 -3.05 4.46
C ARG A 102 -11.38 -4.16 5.41
N ALA A 103 -11.46 -3.91 6.70
CA ALA A 103 -11.05 -4.83 7.77
C ALA A 103 -11.82 -4.55 9.05
N ALA A 104 -12.01 -5.58 9.88
CA ALA A 104 -12.57 -5.41 11.23
C ALA A 104 -11.55 -4.72 12.17
N PRO A 105 -12.00 -4.00 13.24
CA PRO A 105 -11.12 -3.24 14.14
C PRO A 105 -10.04 -4.08 14.82
N HIS A 106 -10.34 -5.35 15.14
CA HIS A 106 -9.42 -6.33 15.74
C HIS A 106 -9.19 -7.53 14.81
N GLY A 107 -9.34 -7.32 13.50
CA GLY A 107 -9.21 -8.35 12.48
C GLY A 107 -7.78 -8.54 11.97
N THR A 108 -7.66 -8.65 10.67
CA THR A 108 -6.42 -9.00 9.96
C THR A 108 -5.90 -7.88 9.06
N GLY A 109 -6.45 -6.66 9.16
CA GLY A 109 -6.09 -5.55 8.28
C GLY A 109 -4.61 -5.18 8.30
N HIS A 110 -3.94 -5.39 9.44
CA HIS A 110 -2.52 -5.11 9.62
C HIS A 110 -1.57 -6.15 9.01
N ILE A 111 -2.06 -7.30 8.54
CA ILE A 111 -1.23 -8.33 7.91
C ILE A 111 -1.42 -8.35 6.39
N LYS A 112 -0.41 -8.85 5.67
CA LYS A 112 -0.47 -8.95 4.21
C LYS A 112 -1.05 -10.31 3.80
N ALA A 113 -2.37 -10.42 3.81
CA ALA A 113 -3.10 -11.66 3.56
C ALA A 113 -4.16 -11.48 2.47
N GLY A 114 -4.35 -12.51 1.65
CA GLY A 114 -5.29 -12.51 0.51
C GLY A 114 -6.72 -12.19 0.89
N LEU A 115 -7.14 -12.58 2.10
CA LEU A 115 -8.50 -12.32 2.59
C LEU A 115 -8.83 -10.81 2.69
N ASN A 116 -7.85 -9.94 3.00
CA ASN A 116 -8.07 -8.49 3.06
C ASN A 116 -8.33 -7.91 1.65
N TYR A 117 -7.69 -8.47 0.62
CA TYR A 117 -7.92 -8.07 -0.76
C TYR A 117 -9.25 -8.62 -1.30
N ALA A 118 -9.62 -9.85 -0.95
CA ALA A 118 -10.93 -10.41 -1.28
C ALA A 118 -12.07 -9.56 -0.68
N MET A 119 -11.91 -9.08 0.55
CA MET A 119 -12.88 -8.18 1.20
C MET A 119 -13.08 -6.86 0.43
N SER A 120 -12.02 -6.33 -0.16
CA SER A 120 -12.05 -5.07 -0.91
C SER A 120 -12.54 -5.22 -2.36
N LEU A 121 -12.66 -6.46 -2.88
CA LEU A 121 -12.85 -6.70 -4.32
C LEU A 121 -14.16 -6.12 -4.84
N HIS A 122 -15.27 -6.31 -4.15
CA HIS A 122 -16.57 -5.77 -4.57
C HIS A 122 -16.54 -4.23 -4.59
N ALA A 123 -16.02 -3.62 -3.54
CA ALA A 123 -15.96 -2.16 -3.44
C ALA A 123 -15.10 -1.54 -4.56
N ILE A 124 -13.95 -2.13 -4.90
CA ILE A 124 -13.10 -1.58 -5.97
C ILE A 124 -13.72 -1.78 -7.35
N MET A 125 -14.39 -2.90 -7.61
CA MET A 125 -15.08 -3.12 -8.87
C MET A 125 -16.20 -2.09 -9.07
N THR A 126 -17.02 -1.86 -8.05
CA THR A 126 -18.07 -0.81 -8.07
C THR A 126 -17.47 0.58 -8.29
N ALA A 127 -16.38 0.92 -7.60
CA ALA A 127 -15.71 2.21 -7.80
C ALA A 127 -15.20 2.38 -9.24
N HIS A 128 -14.64 1.34 -9.85
CA HIS A 128 -14.19 1.38 -11.24
C HIS A 128 -15.34 1.54 -12.24
N GLU A 129 -16.48 0.88 -12.01
CA GLU A 129 -17.69 1.04 -12.83
C GLU A 129 -18.23 2.47 -12.77
N GLU A 130 -18.09 3.14 -11.63
CA GLU A 130 -18.44 4.55 -11.43
C GLU A 130 -17.36 5.54 -11.92
N GLY A 131 -16.21 5.04 -12.41
CA GLY A 131 -15.13 5.88 -12.95
C GLY A 131 -14.08 6.35 -11.93
N TYR A 132 -14.11 5.83 -10.70
CA TYR A 132 -13.11 6.11 -9.69
C TYR A 132 -11.94 5.13 -9.77
N ALA A 133 -10.73 5.58 -9.44
CA ALA A 133 -9.53 4.75 -9.52
C ALA A 133 -9.34 3.85 -8.29
N GLU A 134 -9.88 4.24 -7.13
CA GLU A 134 -9.70 3.55 -5.86
C GLU A 134 -10.77 3.99 -4.83
N ASN A 135 -10.81 3.30 -3.69
CA ASN A 135 -11.65 3.65 -2.54
C ASN A 135 -10.81 4.16 -1.36
N MET A 136 -11.33 5.15 -0.64
CA MET A 136 -10.91 5.47 0.71
C MET A 136 -11.76 4.67 1.69
N TYR A 137 -11.13 3.90 2.57
CA TYR A 137 -11.82 3.22 3.65
C TYR A 137 -11.71 4.02 4.95
N LEU A 138 -12.79 4.06 5.69
CA LEU A 138 -12.85 4.64 7.02
C LEU A 138 -12.84 3.52 8.07
N ASP A 139 -12.51 3.86 9.31
CA ASP A 139 -12.53 2.92 10.41
C ASP A 139 -13.93 2.30 10.59
N PRO A 140 -14.03 0.96 10.73
CA PRO A 140 -15.32 0.29 10.73
C PRO A 140 -16.10 0.49 12.04
N ALA A 141 -15.45 0.98 13.11
CA ALA A 141 -16.11 1.19 14.39
C ALA A 141 -16.91 2.49 14.44
N THR A 142 -16.39 3.57 13.89
CA THR A 142 -17.00 4.90 13.98
C THR A 142 -17.23 5.59 12.63
N ARG A 143 -16.54 5.14 11.59
CA ARG A 143 -16.52 5.74 10.24
C ARG A 143 -16.13 7.22 10.24
N THR A 144 -15.31 7.60 11.21
CA THR A 144 -14.83 8.99 11.36
C THR A 144 -13.33 9.15 11.10
N LYS A 145 -12.58 8.04 10.99
CA LYS A 145 -11.13 8.06 10.83
C LYS A 145 -10.74 7.45 9.49
N VAL A 146 -9.77 8.06 8.83
CA VAL A 146 -9.20 7.53 7.59
C VAL A 146 -8.31 6.34 7.90
N GLU A 147 -8.48 5.25 7.17
CA GLU A 147 -7.59 4.11 7.20
C GLU A 147 -6.69 4.08 5.96
N GLU A 148 -6.92 3.18 5.04
CA GLU A 148 -6.14 3.06 3.81
C GLU A 148 -7.06 2.76 2.62
N THR A 149 -6.50 2.56 1.43
CA THR A 149 -7.22 2.06 0.27
C THR A 149 -7.19 0.52 0.21
N GLY A 150 -7.78 -0.08 -0.80
CA GLY A 150 -7.68 -1.53 -1.05
C GLY A 150 -6.24 -2.02 -1.24
N GLY A 151 -5.36 -1.19 -1.79
CA GLY A 151 -3.99 -1.58 -2.17
C GLY A 151 -2.86 -0.64 -1.77
N ALA A 152 -3.14 0.52 -1.15
CA ALA A 152 -2.15 1.55 -0.84
C ALA A 152 -2.49 2.31 0.44
N ASN A 153 -1.47 2.89 1.09
CA ASN A 153 -1.65 3.73 2.27
C ASN A 153 -1.77 5.20 1.87
N PHE A 154 -2.47 5.99 2.71
CA PHE A 154 -2.56 7.44 2.55
C PHE A 154 -1.35 8.16 3.11
N ILE A 155 -0.96 9.22 2.42
CA ILE A 155 -0.08 10.29 2.89
C ILE A 155 -0.76 11.62 2.61
N PHE A 156 -0.62 12.56 3.53
CA PHE A 156 -1.14 13.92 3.42
C PHE A 156 -0.04 14.93 3.70
N ILE A 157 -0.17 16.11 3.11
CA ILE A 157 0.65 17.27 3.47
C ILE A 157 -0.29 18.35 3.99
N THR A 158 0.01 18.88 5.17
CA THR A 158 -0.74 19.99 5.75
C THR A 158 -0.41 21.31 5.05
N LYS A 159 -1.23 22.34 5.26
CA LYS A 159 -0.97 23.67 4.69
C LYS A 159 0.30 24.33 5.24
N ASP A 160 0.72 23.94 6.43
CA ASP A 160 1.97 24.37 7.05
C ASP A 160 3.17 23.45 6.75
N GLY A 161 2.99 22.46 5.83
CA GLY A 161 4.08 21.66 5.28
C GLY A 161 4.44 20.42 6.06
N LYS A 162 3.62 19.93 6.98
CA LYS A 162 3.86 18.68 7.70
C LYS A 162 3.44 17.47 6.87
N PHE A 163 4.21 16.39 6.99
CA PHE A 163 3.84 15.07 6.45
C PHE A 163 2.99 14.32 7.47
N VAL A 164 1.78 13.95 7.09
CA VAL A 164 0.82 13.22 7.95
C VAL A 164 0.44 11.89 7.29
N THR A 165 0.39 10.82 8.07
CA THR A 165 -0.10 9.51 7.60
C THR A 165 -0.96 8.85 8.67
N PRO A 166 -2.07 8.18 8.26
CA PRO A 166 -2.94 7.49 9.20
C PRO A 166 -2.24 6.37 9.97
N LYS A 167 -2.55 6.26 11.25
CA LYS A 167 -2.15 5.17 12.13
C LYS A 167 -3.38 4.45 12.66
N SER A 168 -3.46 3.14 12.44
CA SER A 168 -4.53 2.27 12.94
C SER A 168 -4.00 0.85 13.05
N ASN A 169 -4.61 0.05 13.92
CA ASN A 169 -4.29 -1.38 14.05
C ASN A 169 -4.83 -2.23 12.89
N SER A 170 -5.64 -1.66 12.00
CA SER A 170 -6.19 -2.32 10.81
C SER A 170 -5.53 -1.88 9.49
N ILE A 171 -4.56 -0.96 9.55
CA ILE A 171 -3.79 -0.53 8.38
C ILE A 171 -2.56 -1.42 8.18
N LEU A 172 -2.29 -1.82 6.93
CA LEU A 172 -1.07 -2.55 6.60
C LEU A 172 0.18 -1.69 6.90
N PRO A 173 1.17 -2.19 7.67
CA PRO A 173 2.43 -1.49 7.91
C PRO A 173 3.29 -1.51 6.64
N SER A 174 3.04 -0.57 5.74
CA SER A 174 3.71 -0.44 4.45
C SER A 174 5.17 -0.05 4.63
N ILE A 175 6.06 -0.77 3.95
CA ILE A 175 7.49 -0.46 3.94
C ILE A 175 7.74 0.84 3.18
N THR A 176 7.03 1.09 2.08
CA THR A 176 7.08 2.35 1.34
C THR A 176 6.68 3.52 2.24
N ARG A 177 5.54 3.43 2.95
CA ARG A 177 5.10 4.48 3.89
C ARG A 177 6.15 4.77 4.97
N ARG A 178 6.69 3.73 5.61
CA ARG A 178 7.77 3.87 6.61
C ARG A 178 9.00 4.54 6.04
N SER A 179 9.38 4.20 4.82
CA SER A 179 10.53 4.82 4.14
C SER A 179 10.27 6.27 3.78
N LEU A 180 9.05 6.60 3.33
CA LEU A 180 8.67 7.98 3.03
C LEU A 180 8.65 8.86 4.28
N MET A 181 8.27 8.34 5.45
CA MET A 181 8.40 9.07 6.72
C MET A 181 9.86 9.43 7.03
N VAL A 182 10.79 8.48 6.78
CA VAL A 182 12.23 8.75 6.94
C VAL A 182 12.71 9.79 5.93
N VAL A 183 12.34 9.64 4.66
CA VAL A 183 12.70 10.61 3.61
C VAL A 183 12.17 12.01 3.94
N ALA A 184 10.91 12.12 4.31
CA ALA A 184 10.28 13.38 4.68
C ALA A 184 11.05 14.07 5.83
N LYS A 185 11.38 13.31 6.87
CA LYS A 185 12.07 13.85 8.05
C LYS A 185 13.54 14.14 7.80
N GLU A 186 14.30 13.16 7.32
CA GLU A 186 15.78 13.22 7.31
C GLU A 186 16.32 13.95 6.07
N TYR A 187 15.61 13.89 4.93
CA TYR A 187 16.09 14.45 3.68
C TYR A 187 15.37 15.76 3.28
N LEU A 188 14.08 15.88 3.65
CA LEU A 188 13.29 17.08 3.32
C LEU A 188 13.10 18.01 4.53
N GLY A 189 13.47 17.57 5.74
CA GLY A 189 13.34 18.38 6.95
C GLY A 189 11.90 18.67 7.36
N LEU A 190 10.95 17.85 6.90
CA LEU A 190 9.54 18.01 7.25
C LEU A 190 9.25 17.45 8.64
N GLU A 191 8.32 18.06 9.35
CA GLU A 191 7.71 17.44 10.52
C GLU A 191 6.84 16.26 10.07
N VAL A 192 6.97 15.10 10.75
CA VAL A 192 6.26 13.86 10.37
C VAL A 192 5.35 13.43 11.51
N GLU A 193 4.06 13.28 11.20
CA GLU A 193 3.04 12.81 12.13
C GLU A 193 2.44 11.48 11.65
N GLU A 194 2.65 10.40 12.40
CA GLU A 194 1.92 9.14 12.24
C GLU A 194 0.87 9.08 13.35
N ARG A 195 -0.39 9.35 13.00
CA ARG A 195 -1.48 9.51 13.95
C ARG A 195 -2.83 9.08 13.39
N GLU A 196 -3.85 9.04 14.23
CA GLU A 196 -5.22 9.01 13.73
C GLU A 196 -5.50 10.27 12.89
N VAL A 197 -6.12 10.09 11.74
CA VAL A 197 -6.54 11.18 10.84
C VAL A 197 -8.06 11.15 10.78
N LEU A 198 -8.70 12.22 11.23
CA LEU A 198 -10.15 12.35 11.15
C LEU A 198 -10.56 12.63 9.69
N PHE A 199 -11.65 12.02 9.25
CA PHE A 199 -12.13 12.26 7.89
C PHE A 199 -12.52 13.74 7.67
N ASP A 200 -13.07 14.38 8.69
CA ASP A 200 -13.45 15.80 8.61
C ASP A 200 -12.26 16.76 8.43
N GLU A 201 -11.04 16.37 8.82
CA GLU A 201 -9.85 17.19 8.62
C GLU A 201 -9.24 17.04 7.21
N VAL A 202 -9.63 16.00 6.45
CA VAL A 202 -9.06 15.72 5.13
C VAL A 202 -9.18 16.90 4.16
N LYS A 203 -10.26 17.67 4.23
CA LYS A 203 -10.50 18.89 3.44
C LYS A 203 -9.53 20.04 3.75
N ASP A 204 -8.86 19.98 4.90
CA ASP A 204 -7.94 21.01 5.36
C ASP A 204 -6.50 20.75 4.98
N PHE A 205 -6.18 19.56 4.46
CA PHE A 205 -4.85 19.25 3.93
C PHE A 205 -4.59 19.96 2.58
N ALA A 206 -3.34 20.28 2.35
CA ALA A 206 -2.90 20.85 1.08
C ALA A 206 -2.78 19.79 -0.02
N GLU A 207 -2.35 18.58 0.35
CA GLU A 207 -2.10 17.48 -0.58
C GLU A 207 -2.60 16.16 -0.01
N CYS A 208 -2.99 15.27 -0.93
CA CYS A 208 -3.30 13.88 -0.66
C CYS A 208 -2.59 12.98 -1.67
N GLY A 209 -1.99 11.91 -1.19
CA GLY A 209 -1.35 10.91 -2.03
C GLY A 209 -1.55 9.49 -1.50
N LEU A 210 -1.33 8.53 -2.37
CA LEU A 210 -1.27 7.12 -2.05
C LEU A 210 0.15 6.61 -2.19
N CYS A 211 0.57 5.72 -1.30
CA CYS A 211 1.89 5.10 -1.40
C CYS A 211 1.85 3.59 -1.17
N GLY A 212 2.74 2.89 -1.85
CA GLY A 212 2.88 1.44 -1.75
C GLY A 212 3.88 0.90 -2.77
N THR A 213 4.29 -0.36 -2.64
CA THR A 213 5.27 -0.97 -3.54
C THR A 213 4.84 -0.90 -5.02
N ALA A 214 3.56 -1.14 -5.32
CA ALA A 214 3.05 -1.08 -6.68
C ALA A 214 2.61 0.33 -7.09
N ALA A 215 1.97 1.06 -6.17
CA ALA A 215 1.51 2.43 -6.41
C ALA A 215 2.64 3.46 -6.44
N VAL A 216 3.81 3.09 -5.90
CA VAL A 216 4.94 4.02 -5.69
C VAL A 216 4.45 5.19 -4.84
N ILE A 217 4.37 6.39 -5.40
CA ILE A 217 3.56 7.51 -4.89
C ILE A 217 2.63 7.94 -6.02
N SER A 218 1.34 8.00 -5.72
CA SER A 218 0.32 8.42 -6.67
C SER A 218 -0.49 9.57 -6.09
N PRO A 219 -0.55 10.74 -6.75
CA PRO A 219 -1.29 11.89 -6.25
C PRO A 219 -2.80 11.63 -6.33
N VAL A 220 -3.53 12.09 -5.31
CA VAL A 220 -4.98 12.14 -5.29
C VAL A 220 -5.39 13.58 -5.56
N GLY A 221 -6.10 13.81 -6.66
CA GLY A 221 -6.62 15.13 -7.01
C GLY A 221 -7.99 15.41 -6.42
N LYS A 222 -8.76 14.35 -6.17
CA LYS A 222 -10.13 14.47 -5.70
C LYS A 222 -10.59 13.25 -4.91
N ILE A 223 -11.33 13.47 -3.83
CA ILE A 223 -12.07 12.46 -3.10
C ILE A 223 -13.56 12.80 -3.18
N ASN A 224 -14.38 11.84 -3.61
CA ASN A 224 -15.84 11.97 -3.61
C ASN A 224 -16.43 11.27 -2.39
N ASP A 225 -17.11 12.03 -1.55
CA ASP A 225 -17.91 11.55 -0.42
C ASP A 225 -19.38 11.72 -0.74
N HIS A 226 -20.01 10.71 -1.37
CA HIS A 226 -21.46 10.70 -1.66
C HIS A 226 -21.96 11.98 -2.37
N GLY A 227 -21.18 12.44 -3.37
CA GLY A 227 -21.48 13.65 -4.12
C GLY A 227 -20.87 14.93 -3.55
N LYS A 228 -20.26 14.88 -2.37
CA LYS A 228 -19.42 15.98 -1.85
C LYS A 228 -17.98 15.74 -2.29
N GLU A 229 -17.38 16.75 -2.92
CA GLU A 229 -16.02 16.66 -3.43
C GLU A 229 -15.04 17.37 -2.50
N ILE A 230 -13.96 16.65 -2.13
CA ILE A 230 -12.77 17.23 -1.51
C ILE A 230 -11.71 17.28 -2.60
N CYS A 231 -11.23 18.48 -2.93
CA CYS A 231 -10.29 18.72 -4.00
C CYS A 231 -8.91 19.12 -3.47
N PHE A 232 -7.87 18.58 -4.11
CA PHE A 232 -6.47 18.91 -3.86
C PHE A 232 -5.89 19.55 -5.13
N PRO A 233 -6.00 20.88 -5.28
CA PRO A 233 -5.71 21.57 -6.55
C PRO A 233 -4.23 21.57 -6.91
N SER A 234 -3.34 21.38 -5.95
CA SER A 234 -1.89 21.32 -6.19
C SER A 234 -1.46 20.08 -6.99
N GLY A 235 -2.20 18.97 -6.88
CA GLY A 235 -1.94 17.76 -7.64
C GLY A 235 -0.48 17.32 -7.60
N MET A 236 0.20 17.37 -8.76
CA MET A 236 1.61 17.04 -8.91
C MET A 236 2.56 18.25 -8.88
N GLU A 237 2.05 19.46 -8.80
CA GLU A 237 2.86 20.68 -8.88
C GLU A 237 3.52 21.01 -7.54
N THR A 238 3.21 20.24 -6.49
CA THR A 238 3.78 20.50 -5.19
C THR A 238 5.21 19.98 -5.07
N VAL A 239 6.00 20.77 -4.39
CA VAL A 239 7.39 20.50 -4.06
C VAL A 239 7.52 19.16 -3.31
N SER A 240 6.57 18.85 -2.45
CA SER A 240 6.57 17.64 -1.62
C SER A 240 6.46 16.35 -2.43
N TYR A 241 5.52 16.27 -3.37
CA TYR A 241 5.36 15.09 -4.21
C TYR A 241 6.59 14.86 -5.09
N THR A 242 7.05 15.91 -5.77
CA THR A 242 8.21 15.82 -6.67
C THR A 242 9.47 15.43 -5.91
N HIS A 243 9.70 15.99 -4.73
CA HIS A 243 10.85 15.69 -3.90
C HIS A 243 10.79 14.28 -3.29
N LEU A 244 9.64 13.87 -2.72
CA LEU A 244 9.45 12.53 -2.17
C LEU A 244 9.64 11.46 -3.25
N ARG A 245 9.09 11.67 -4.44
CA ARG A 245 9.23 10.74 -5.56
C ARG A 245 10.65 10.67 -6.09
N ALA A 246 11.36 11.80 -6.21
CA ALA A 246 12.75 11.82 -6.64
C ALA A 246 13.64 11.01 -5.68
N HIS A 247 13.43 11.13 -4.37
CA HIS A 247 14.16 10.35 -3.37
C HIS A 247 13.76 8.87 -3.33
N GLU A 248 12.49 8.54 -3.57
CA GLU A 248 12.05 7.14 -3.67
C GLU A 248 12.73 6.43 -4.84
N THR A 249 12.85 7.07 -6.00
CA THR A 249 13.53 6.49 -7.16
C THR A 249 15.04 6.30 -6.95
N THR A 250 15.65 7.01 -6.02
CA THR A 250 17.06 6.82 -5.64
C THR A 250 17.27 5.72 -4.59
N LEU A 251 16.21 5.24 -3.95
CA LEU A 251 16.24 4.14 -2.99
C LEU A 251 16.07 2.75 -3.64
N HIS A 252 15.89 2.69 -4.94
CA HIS A 252 15.83 1.51 -5.78
C HIS A 252 17.13 1.34 -6.55
#